data_09e6ba5dcb7a4d1381dbab26311c033b
#
_entry.id   09e6ba5dcb7a4d1381dbab26311c033b
#
_cell.length_a   1.000
_cell.length_b   1.000
_cell.length_c   1.000
_cell.angle_alpha   90.00
_cell.angle_beta   90.00
_cell.angle_gamma   90.00
#
_symmetry.space_group_name_H-M   'P 1'
#
loop_
_entity.id
_entity.type
_entity.pdbx_description
1 polymer ?
#
loop_
_entity_poly.entity_id
_entity_poly.type
_entity_poly.pdbx_seq_one_letter_code
_entity_poly.pdbx_strand_id
1 'polypeptide(L)'
;VGRVASLILERALDYEIQHYQDYRTTMEQVVHDRFLPGRGTAWIRYEPHIKAVQLGQPEDGVEVSEDVDEPEEQLDYECSPIDYVHWKDFGHTVARTWEEVTAVWRKVYMTKRMKEERFPEIASKIPVDDPPKEKSRSDNAQDNDGSWIYEIWDKDTKTAIWIHKGMLTPLDVVDDPLGLEEFFPCPRPLYATLTNETLVPTPDFALYQDQANELDILSDRIDGFVKALKVIGVYDAAEGSLARLFTEGSNNTLIPVKNWAAFAEKQGLKGSVDVLELKNIYEALHASYEAMEQVKQQIYEITGISDIIRGQTEASETATAQQLKGQYASLRLKSMQQKVAQFATECLQLKAQVMTAKFSPQTLLSISAVDQLSEEDQQFIVPAMELLQQNPLRSFRIEVAADSLVQMDEQAEKEARAELLTAAGGYLQQAAHALQGVPPQLAGPLVKLLMDMLKFGVTGFKVGKTIEGQFDVAAEQISKALQSMPPATDPNAG
;
A
#
# COMPACT_ATOMS: atom_id res chain seq x y z
N VAL A 1 -9.28 20.71 23.38
CA VAL A 1 -7.98 20.04 23.58
C VAL A 1 -7.88 18.82 22.65
N GLY A 2 -8.74 17.79 22.76
CA GLY A 2 -8.66 16.56 21.96
C GLY A 2 -8.70 16.81 20.46
N ARG A 3 -9.51 17.76 19.96
CA ARG A 3 -9.55 18.14 18.54
C ARG A 3 -8.22 18.75 18.06
N VAL A 4 -7.60 19.60 18.87
CA VAL A 4 -6.31 20.21 18.53
C VAL A 4 -5.20 19.15 18.55
N ALA A 5 -5.20 18.26 19.53
CA ALA A 5 -4.26 17.15 19.59
C ALA A 5 -4.38 16.20 18.37
N SER A 6 -5.61 15.87 17.94
CA SER A 6 -5.86 15.13 16.70
C SER A 6 -5.28 15.83 15.48
N LEU A 7 -5.49 17.13 15.36
CA LEU A 7 -5.04 17.92 14.21
C LEU A 7 -3.50 18.04 14.16
N ILE A 8 -2.87 18.18 15.33
CA ILE A 8 -1.39 18.18 15.44
C ILE A 8 -0.85 16.84 14.97
N LEU A 9 -1.41 15.73 15.46
CA LEU A 9 -0.95 14.38 15.11
C LEU A 9 -1.18 14.06 13.63
N GLU A 10 -2.35 14.42 13.08
CA GLU A 10 -2.66 14.23 11.65
C GLU A 10 -1.66 14.96 10.75
N ARG A 11 -1.43 16.26 11.00
CA ARG A 11 -0.48 17.06 10.21
C ARG A 11 0.95 16.57 10.35
N ALA A 12 1.35 16.14 11.54
CA ALA A 12 2.67 15.60 11.78
C ALA A 12 2.88 14.26 11.02
N LEU A 13 1.88 13.37 11.01
CA LEU A 13 1.90 12.13 10.21
C LEU A 13 1.98 12.42 8.72
N ASP A 14 1.17 13.35 8.23
CA ASP A 14 1.18 13.75 6.80
C ASP A 14 2.54 14.32 6.40
N TYR A 15 3.12 15.19 7.24
CA TYR A 15 4.45 15.75 6.99
C TYR A 15 5.52 14.67 6.90
N GLU A 16 5.53 13.73 7.86
CA GLU A 16 6.46 12.61 7.91
C GLU A 16 6.38 11.73 6.66
N ILE A 17 5.15 11.38 6.23
CA ILE A 17 4.93 10.55 5.05
C ILE A 17 5.39 11.24 3.77
N GLN A 18 5.19 12.57 3.67
CA GLN A 18 5.52 13.32 2.46
C GLN A 18 7.01 13.68 2.34
N HIS A 19 7.72 13.91 3.46
CA HIS A 19 9.05 14.48 3.44
C HIS A 19 10.19 13.50 3.71
N TYR A 20 9.96 12.48 4.54
CA TYR A 20 11.07 11.62 5.00
C TYR A 20 11.06 10.22 4.43
N GLN A 21 10.02 9.83 3.66
CA GLN A 21 9.91 8.45 3.22
C GLN A 21 9.12 8.27 1.93
N ASP A 22 9.55 7.32 1.12
CA ASP A 22 8.72 6.78 0.06
C ASP A 22 7.76 5.71 0.62
N TYR A 23 6.77 6.14 1.39
CA TYR A 23 5.73 5.30 1.98
C TYR A 23 5.00 4.47 0.93
N ARG A 24 4.77 5.07 -0.25
CA ARG A 24 4.09 4.42 -1.36
C ARG A 24 4.87 3.22 -1.86
N THR A 25 6.16 3.36 -2.12
CA THR A 25 7.02 2.27 -2.57
C THR A 25 7.08 1.14 -1.52
N THR A 26 7.18 1.47 -0.24
CA THR A 26 7.12 0.47 0.84
C THR A 26 5.82 -0.32 0.80
N MET A 27 4.67 0.34 0.64
CA MET A 27 3.37 -0.33 0.56
C MET A 27 3.25 -1.20 -0.71
N GLU A 28 3.74 -0.72 -1.85
CA GLU A 28 3.78 -1.50 -3.10
C GLU A 28 4.61 -2.78 -2.94
N GLN A 29 5.78 -2.70 -2.32
CA GLN A 29 6.64 -3.86 -2.04
C GLN A 29 5.98 -4.85 -1.09
N VAL A 30 5.34 -4.38 -0.03
CA VAL A 30 4.59 -5.22 0.92
C VAL A 30 3.44 -5.96 0.23
N VAL A 31 2.70 -5.27 -0.65
CA VAL A 31 1.62 -5.89 -1.43
C VAL A 31 2.18 -6.92 -2.41
N HIS A 32 3.32 -6.65 -3.06
CA HIS A 32 4.00 -7.61 -3.93
C HIS A 32 4.38 -8.90 -3.18
N ASP A 33 4.95 -8.78 -1.99
CA ASP A 33 5.33 -9.92 -1.17
C ASP A 33 4.12 -10.70 -0.64
N ARG A 34 2.95 -10.08 -0.52
CA ARG A 34 1.72 -10.80 -0.24
C ARG A 34 1.32 -11.75 -1.37
N PHE A 35 1.52 -11.35 -2.63
CA PHE A 35 1.10 -12.16 -3.79
C PHE A 35 2.01 -13.35 -4.06
N LEU A 36 3.34 -13.16 -3.99
CA LEU A 36 4.32 -14.18 -4.38
C LEU A 36 4.73 -15.08 -3.21
N PRO A 37 5.41 -14.59 -2.15
CA PRO A 37 5.73 -15.43 -0.99
C PRO A 37 4.58 -15.56 0.00
N GLY A 38 3.52 -14.76 -0.14
CA GLY A 38 2.31 -14.79 0.68
C GLY A 38 2.36 -13.94 1.94
N ARG A 39 3.44 -13.20 2.20
CA ARG A 39 3.61 -12.38 3.40
C ARG A 39 4.43 -11.13 3.10
N GLY A 40 3.83 -9.97 3.28
CA GLY A 40 4.51 -8.68 3.24
C GLY A 40 4.66 -8.08 4.64
N THR A 41 5.78 -7.41 4.92
CA THR A 41 6.10 -6.87 6.23
C THR A 41 6.78 -5.51 6.11
N ALA A 42 6.48 -4.62 7.05
CA ALA A 42 7.15 -3.35 7.25
C ALA A 42 7.68 -3.23 8.68
N TRP A 43 8.65 -2.34 8.89
CA TRP A 43 9.32 -2.12 10.16
C TRP A 43 9.43 -0.64 10.46
N ILE A 44 8.97 -0.23 11.61
CA ILE A 44 8.97 1.15 12.06
C ILE A 44 10.23 1.40 12.89
N ARG A 45 10.91 2.53 12.63
CA ARG A 45 12.09 2.94 13.40
C ARG A 45 11.92 4.35 13.94
N TYR A 46 12.74 4.69 14.89
CA TYR A 46 13.02 6.06 15.32
C TYR A 46 14.44 6.42 14.92
N GLU A 47 14.63 7.56 14.28
CA GLU A 47 15.92 8.01 13.78
C GLU A 47 16.10 9.49 14.10
N PRO A 48 16.86 9.82 15.18
CA PRO A 48 17.27 11.20 15.48
C PRO A 48 18.46 11.57 14.62
N HIS A 49 18.43 12.72 13.98
CA HIS A 49 19.55 13.29 13.26
C HIS A 49 20.20 14.38 14.11
N ILE A 50 21.46 14.15 14.50
CA ILE A 50 22.23 14.99 15.39
C ILE A 50 23.27 15.76 14.56
N LYS A 51 23.36 17.08 14.78
CA LYS A 51 24.34 17.95 14.13
C LYS A 51 25.34 18.44 15.17
N ALA A 52 26.61 18.25 14.89
CA ALA A 52 27.66 18.85 15.68
C ALA A 52 27.72 20.36 15.42
N VAL A 53 27.38 21.18 16.41
CA VAL A 53 27.51 22.63 16.35
C VAL A 53 28.92 22.99 16.84
N GLN A 54 29.77 23.49 15.94
CA GLN A 54 31.01 24.12 16.35
C GLN A 54 30.65 25.45 17.01
N LEU A 55 30.84 25.55 18.31
CA LEU A 55 30.77 26.84 19.02
C LEU A 55 31.72 27.82 18.31
N GLY A 56 31.19 28.96 17.87
CA GLY A 56 31.87 29.93 17.05
C GLY A 56 33.24 30.30 17.63
N GLN A 57 34.22 30.53 16.75
CA GLN A 57 35.53 31.02 17.12
C GLN A 57 35.39 32.30 17.99
N PRO A 58 36.01 32.37 19.16
CA PRO A 58 35.98 33.59 19.96
C PRO A 58 36.58 34.75 19.17
N GLU A 59 35.87 35.89 19.13
CA GLU A 59 36.40 37.13 18.62
C GLU A 59 37.70 37.46 19.35
N ASP A 60 38.72 37.96 18.58
CA ASP A 60 40.09 38.22 18.98
C ASP A 60 40.24 38.74 20.42
N GLY A 61 40.99 38.00 21.26
CA GLY A 61 41.63 38.54 22.43
C GLY A 61 41.41 37.89 23.79
N VAL A 62 40.78 36.69 23.87
CA VAL A 62 40.66 35.96 25.14
C VAL A 62 41.50 34.71 25.09
N GLU A 63 42.46 34.53 26.02
CA GLU A 63 43.24 33.29 26.20
C GLU A 63 42.28 32.14 26.52
N VAL A 64 42.22 31.19 25.60
CA VAL A 64 41.40 29.94 25.73
C VAL A 64 42.15 29.05 26.72
N SER A 65 41.49 28.70 27.82
CA SER A 65 41.88 27.55 28.65
C SER A 65 41.79 26.27 27.84
N GLU A 66 42.78 25.38 27.95
CA GLU A 66 42.91 24.11 27.18
C GLU A 66 41.85 23.02 27.50
N ASP A 67 40.69 23.38 28.00
CA ASP A 67 39.53 22.47 28.00
C ASP A 67 38.85 22.60 26.65
N VAL A 68 39.19 21.68 25.76
CA VAL A 68 38.50 21.49 24.46
C VAL A 68 37.06 21.07 24.78
N ASP A 69 36.16 22.04 24.76
CA ASP A 69 34.73 21.73 24.83
C ASP A 69 34.39 20.77 23.69
N GLU A 70 33.94 19.58 24.03
CA GLU A 70 33.36 18.61 23.08
C GLU A 70 32.28 19.36 22.28
N PRO A 71 32.22 19.17 20.94
CA PRO A 71 31.20 19.85 20.13
C PRO A 71 29.82 19.57 20.71
N GLU A 72 29.05 20.60 20.99
CA GLU A 72 27.71 20.48 21.54
C GLU A 72 26.81 19.82 20.48
N GLU A 73 26.35 18.60 20.78
CA GLU A 73 25.45 17.84 19.92
C GLU A 73 24.05 18.45 19.98
N GLN A 74 23.59 19.02 18.87
CA GLN A 74 22.25 19.56 18.76
C GLN A 74 21.39 18.67 17.84
N LEU A 75 20.17 18.35 18.29
CA LEU A 75 19.19 17.66 17.47
C LEU A 75 18.79 18.55 16.28
N ASP A 76 19.04 18.09 15.05
CA ASP A 76 18.70 18.79 13.82
C ASP A 76 17.25 18.49 13.43
N TYR A 77 16.91 17.22 13.29
CA TYR A 77 15.55 16.73 13.09
C TYR A 77 15.39 15.29 13.54
N GLU A 78 14.16 14.87 13.69
CA GLU A 78 13.78 13.50 14.06
C GLU A 78 12.84 12.96 12.99
N CYS A 79 12.95 11.68 12.69
CA CYS A 79 12.00 10.99 11.80
C CYS A 79 11.68 9.57 12.27
N SER A 80 10.54 9.07 11.82
CA SER A 80 10.09 7.71 12.10
C SER A 80 9.84 6.97 10.78
N PRO A 81 10.89 6.45 10.13
CA PRO A 81 10.76 5.75 8.86
C PRO A 81 10.04 4.41 9.01
N ILE A 82 9.31 4.00 7.96
CA ILE A 82 8.66 2.70 7.80
C ILE A 82 9.40 1.93 6.71
N ASP A 83 10.31 1.05 7.10
CA ASP A 83 11.12 0.28 6.16
C ASP A 83 10.36 -0.94 5.64
N TYR A 84 10.48 -1.21 4.34
CA TYR A 84 10.11 -2.50 3.81
C TYR A 84 11.10 -3.56 4.29
N VAL A 85 10.59 -4.70 4.75
CA VAL A 85 11.41 -5.86 5.12
C VAL A 85 11.12 -7.00 4.16
N HIS A 86 12.17 -7.42 3.43
CA HIS A 86 12.05 -8.53 2.49
C HIS A 86 11.60 -9.80 3.22
N TRP A 87 10.70 -10.57 2.63
CA TRP A 87 10.07 -11.74 3.26
C TRP A 87 11.05 -12.81 3.79
N LYS A 88 12.27 -12.93 3.20
CA LYS A 88 13.32 -13.83 3.67
C LYS A 88 14.07 -13.31 4.90
N ASP A 89 14.02 -12.01 5.10
CA ASP A 89 14.77 -11.33 6.16
C ASP A 89 13.89 -11.02 7.38
N PHE A 90 12.63 -11.41 7.36
CA PHE A 90 11.68 -11.31 8.47
C PHE A 90 11.33 -12.69 9.02
N GLY A 91 11.23 -12.80 10.34
CA GLY A 91 10.74 -13.99 11.01
C GLY A 91 10.03 -13.68 12.33
N HIS A 92 9.33 -14.67 12.84
CA HIS A 92 8.64 -14.63 14.12
C HIS A 92 8.61 -16.03 14.75
N THR A 93 8.33 -16.13 16.05
CA THR A 93 8.14 -17.39 16.75
C THR A 93 6.93 -18.16 16.19
N VAL A 94 6.97 -19.48 16.28
CA VAL A 94 5.89 -20.35 15.81
C VAL A 94 4.63 -20.07 16.63
N ALA A 95 3.54 -19.75 15.95
CA ALA A 95 2.26 -19.40 16.56
C ALA A 95 1.11 -19.73 15.60
N ARG A 96 -0.11 -19.84 16.12
CA ARG A 96 -1.34 -19.99 15.34
C ARG A 96 -1.98 -18.64 15.01
N THR A 97 -1.88 -17.72 15.96
CA THR A 97 -2.39 -16.35 15.82
C THR A 97 -1.28 -15.34 16.07
N TRP A 98 -1.46 -14.11 15.60
CA TRP A 98 -0.45 -13.07 15.79
C TRP A 98 -0.27 -12.68 17.26
N GLU A 99 -1.32 -12.79 18.03
CA GLU A 99 -1.33 -12.50 19.48
C GLU A 99 -0.48 -13.47 20.30
N GLU A 100 -0.30 -14.71 19.79
CA GLU A 100 0.57 -15.73 20.40
C GLU A 100 2.06 -15.54 20.08
N VAL A 101 2.41 -14.65 19.15
CA VAL A 101 3.80 -14.40 18.80
C VAL A 101 4.53 -13.74 19.96
N THR A 102 5.61 -14.35 20.42
CA THR A 102 6.43 -13.86 21.55
C THR A 102 7.64 -13.08 21.08
N ALA A 103 8.19 -13.37 19.91
CA ALA A 103 9.32 -12.62 19.36
C ALA A 103 9.23 -12.48 17.84
N VAL A 104 9.69 -11.33 17.37
CA VAL A 104 9.87 -11.02 15.94
C VAL A 104 11.31 -10.63 15.69
N TRP A 105 11.80 -10.86 14.46
CA TRP A 105 13.14 -10.42 14.08
C TRP A 105 13.21 -10.04 12.63
N ARG A 106 14.15 -9.15 12.34
CA ARG A 106 14.60 -8.87 10.98
C ARG A 106 16.10 -9.06 10.84
N LYS A 107 16.54 -9.30 9.62
CA LYS A 107 17.92 -9.42 9.22
C LYS A 107 18.30 -8.23 8.35
N VAL A 108 19.31 -7.49 8.74
CA VAL A 108 19.75 -6.26 8.06
C VAL A 108 21.22 -6.39 7.70
N TYR A 109 21.57 -6.06 6.46
CA TYR A 109 22.97 -5.95 6.05
C TYR A 109 23.47 -4.53 6.35
N MET A 110 24.38 -4.42 7.33
CA MET A 110 24.97 -3.16 7.73
C MET A 110 26.37 -3.01 7.12
N THR A 111 26.61 -1.90 6.42
CA THR A 111 27.94 -1.55 5.94
C THR A 111 28.90 -1.24 7.09
N LYS A 112 30.19 -1.14 6.81
CA LYS A 112 31.18 -0.80 7.84
C LYS A 112 30.84 0.50 8.56
N ARG A 113 30.48 1.55 7.82
CA ARG A 113 30.08 2.84 8.39
C ARG A 113 28.86 2.73 9.31
N MET A 114 27.81 2.02 8.87
CA MET A 114 26.60 1.80 9.69
C MET A 114 26.90 1.04 10.99
N LYS A 115 27.85 0.08 10.95
CA LYS A 115 28.28 -0.65 12.14
C LYS A 115 29.04 0.27 13.11
N GLU A 116 29.92 1.13 12.60
CA GLU A 116 30.68 2.08 13.40
C GLU A 116 29.77 3.14 14.04
N GLU A 117 28.77 3.62 13.33
CA GLU A 117 27.76 4.56 13.84
C GLU A 117 26.87 3.90 14.92
N ARG A 118 26.41 2.66 14.70
CA ARG A 118 25.45 2.00 15.61
C ARG A 118 26.11 1.26 16.78
N PHE A 119 27.32 0.69 16.59
CA PHE A 119 28.03 -0.11 17.56
C PHE A 119 29.50 0.33 17.69
N PRO A 120 29.81 1.58 18.09
CA PRO A 120 31.14 2.14 18.03
C PRO A 120 32.20 1.31 18.79
N GLU A 121 31.83 0.72 19.92
CA GLU A 121 32.77 -0.05 20.78
C GLU A 121 33.16 -1.43 20.22
N ILE A 122 32.28 -2.04 19.44
CA ILE A 122 32.45 -3.43 19.00
C ILE A 122 32.45 -3.60 17.47
N ALA A 123 32.22 -2.55 16.71
CA ALA A 123 32.12 -2.59 15.24
C ALA A 123 33.32 -3.32 14.59
N SER A 124 34.54 -3.07 15.07
CA SER A 124 35.76 -3.70 14.56
C SER A 124 35.88 -5.21 14.84
N LYS A 125 35.10 -5.72 15.79
CA LYS A 125 35.10 -7.14 16.16
C LYS A 125 34.01 -7.94 15.44
N ILE A 126 33.08 -7.28 14.78
CA ILE A 126 31.97 -7.93 14.05
C ILE A 126 32.54 -8.55 12.78
N PRO A 127 32.40 -9.88 12.58
CA PRO A 127 32.89 -10.53 11.37
C PRO A 127 32.21 -9.98 10.12
N VAL A 128 32.96 -9.92 9.01
CA VAL A 128 32.44 -9.51 7.70
C VAL A 128 31.74 -10.70 7.05
N ASP A 129 30.58 -10.46 6.48
CA ASP A 129 29.80 -11.45 5.72
C ASP A 129 29.76 -11.10 4.23
N ASP A 130 29.40 -12.09 3.40
CA ASP A 130 29.17 -11.87 1.99
C ASP A 130 27.99 -10.89 1.78
N PRO A 131 28.15 -9.88 0.92
CA PRO A 131 27.09 -8.93 0.62
C PRO A 131 25.90 -9.60 -0.08
N PRO A 132 24.71 -9.01 -0.07
CA PRO A 132 23.59 -9.46 -0.88
C PRO A 132 24.02 -9.60 -2.34
N LYS A 133 23.58 -10.66 -3.02
CA LYS A 133 23.98 -10.99 -4.41
C LYS A 133 23.78 -9.81 -5.38
N GLU A 134 22.82 -8.96 -5.12
CA GLU A 134 22.52 -7.78 -5.93
C GLU A 134 23.54 -6.64 -5.72
N LYS A 135 24.13 -6.53 -4.52
CA LYS A 135 25.19 -5.56 -4.22
C LYS A 135 26.59 -6.01 -4.63
N SER A 136 26.79 -7.31 -4.90
CA SER A 136 28.09 -7.85 -5.34
C SER A 136 28.55 -7.31 -6.70
N ARG A 137 27.70 -6.55 -7.40
CA ARG A 137 28.03 -5.86 -8.66
C ARG A 137 28.47 -4.41 -8.48
N SER A 138 28.49 -3.90 -7.26
CA SER A 138 29.00 -2.56 -6.96
C SER A 138 30.52 -2.56 -6.97
N ASP A 139 31.13 -1.73 -7.80
CA ASP A 139 32.59 -1.54 -7.87
C ASP A 139 33.19 -0.83 -6.63
N ASN A 140 32.37 -0.46 -5.67
CA ASN A 140 32.82 0.17 -4.42
C ASN A 140 33.20 -0.88 -3.38
N ALA A 141 34.49 -1.13 -3.21
CA ALA A 141 35.04 -2.08 -2.22
C ALA A 141 34.56 -1.81 -0.78
N GLN A 142 34.23 -0.57 -0.43
CA GLN A 142 33.75 -0.20 0.91
C GLN A 142 32.35 -0.75 1.22
N ASP A 143 31.51 -1.06 0.23
CA ASP A 143 30.19 -1.64 0.42
C ASP A 143 30.24 -3.16 0.69
N ASN A 144 31.38 -3.79 0.45
CA ASN A 144 31.56 -5.24 0.59
C ASN A 144 32.00 -5.65 2.01
N ASP A 145 32.43 -4.72 2.87
CA ASP A 145 32.89 -4.99 4.25
C ASP A 145 31.75 -4.92 5.27
N GLY A 146 30.57 -5.33 4.88
CA GLY A 146 29.38 -5.33 5.74
C GLY A 146 29.17 -6.65 6.48
N SER A 147 28.14 -6.68 7.32
CA SER A 147 27.75 -7.85 8.10
C SER A 147 26.24 -7.96 8.21
N TRP A 148 25.76 -9.21 8.28
CA TRP A 148 24.35 -9.49 8.52
C TRP A 148 24.05 -9.47 10.01
N ILE A 149 23.26 -8.50 10.45
CA ILE A 149 22.87 -8.33 11.84
C ILE A 149 21.39 -8.69 11.98
N TYR A 150 21.08 -9.49 13.01
CA TYR A 150 19.73 -9.83 13.40
C TYR A 150 19.30 -8.88 14.50
N GLU A 151 18.20 -8.20 14.29
CA GLU A 151 17.49 -7.38 15.27
C GLU A 151 16.29 -8.18 15.75
N ILE A 152 16.27 -8.57 17.00
CA ILE A 152 15.26 -9.46 17.60
C ILE A 152 14.53 -8.67 18.69
N TRP A 153 13.22 -8.70 18.65
CA TRP A 153 12.34 -8.09 19.64
C TRP A 153 11.58 -9.17 20.38
N ASP A 154 11.86 -9.32 21.66
CA ASP A 154 11.24 -10.30 22.55
C ASP A 154 10.19 -9.62 23.44
N LYS A 155 8.91 -9.96 23.21
CA LYS A 155 7.75 -9.38 23.91
C LYS A 155 7.70 -9.81 25.39
N ASP A 156 8.16 -11.01 25.71
CA ASP A 156 8.08 -11.54 27.07
C ASP A 156 9.06 -10.80 28.00
N THR A 157 10.26 -10.52 27.52
CA THR A 157 11.28 -9.77 28.28
C THR A 157 11.20 -8.26 28.04
N LYS A 158 10.46 -7.82 27.02
CA LYS A 158 10.40 -6.43 26.53
C LYS A 158 11.78 -5.88 26.17
N THR A 159 12.62 -6.70 25.55
CA THR A 159 13.98 -6.33 25.14
C THR A 159 14.15 -6.43 23.63
N ALA A 160 14.91 -5.49 23.06
CA ALA A 160 15.41 -5.58 21.69
C ALA A 160 16.89 -5.97 21.75
N ILE A 161 17.26 -6.99 20.97
CA ILE A 161 18.58 -7.64 21.02
C ILE A 161 19.17 -7.63 19.62
N TRP A 162 20.39 -7.13 19.48
CA TRP A 162 21.15 -7.19 18.23
C TRP A 162 22.22 -8.27 18.32
N ILE A 163 22.21 -9.19 17.36
CA ILE A 163 23.18 -10.29 17.33
C ILE A 163 23.81 -10.45 15.93
N HIS A 164 25.04 -10.96 15.92
CA HIS A 164 25.71 -11.45 14.73
C HIS A 164 25.96 -12.95 14.85
N LYS A 165 25.71 -13.71 13.78
CA LYS A 165 25.81 -15.19 13.79
C LYS A 165 27.17 -15.73 14.19
N GLY A 166 28.24 -14.99 13.92
CA GLY A 166 29.62 -15.36 14.24
C GLY A 166 30.11 -14.92 15.64
N MET A 167 29.23 -14.31 16.46
CA MET A 167 29.58 -13.85 17.80
C MET A 167 28.79 -14.60 18.88
N LEU A 168 29.44 -14.86 20.02
CA LEU A 168 28.81 -15.55 21.14
C LEU A 168 28.04 -14.60 22.08
N THR A 169 28.37 -13.32 22.03
CA THR A 169 27.72 -12.27 22.84
C THR A 169 26.84 -11.40 21.96
N PRO A 170 25.72 -10.89 22.47
CA PRO A 170 24.94 -9.90 21.74
C PRO A 170 25.78 -8.64 21.47
N LEU A 171 25.46 -7.94 20.40
CA LEU A 171 26.07 -6.68 20.05
C LEU A 171 25.52 -5.54 20.91
N ASP A 172 24.22 -5.61 21.18
CA ASP A 172 23.50 -4.64 22.01
C ASP A 172 22.22 -5.26 22.56
N VAL A 173 21.79 -4.80 23.72
CA VAL A 173 20.51 -5.20 24.36
C VAL A 173 19.89 -3.94 24.96
N VAL A 174 18.71 -3.59 24.51
CA VAL A 174 18.02 -2.38 24.94
C VAL A 174 16.61 -2.74 25.44
N ASP A 175 16.28 -2.23 26.62
CA ASP A 175 14.95 -2.40 27.20
C ASP A 175 13.98 -1.40 26.58
N ASP A 176 12.88 -1.88 26.04
CA ASP A 176 11.76 -1.14 25.43
C ASP A 176 12.19 0.11 24.64
N PRO A 177 12.92 -0.06 23.54
CA PRO A 177 13.57 1.08 22.86
C PRO A 177 12.59 2.08 22.26
N LEU A 178 11.37 1.69 21.95
CA LEU A 178 10.37 2.56 21.29
C LEU A 178 9.17 2.95 22.18
N GLY A 179 8.95 2.24 23.31
CA GLY A 179 7.82 2.49 24.19
C GLY A 179 6.45 2.20 23.55
N LEU A 180 6.38 1.17 22.70
CA LEU A 180 5.17 0.79 21.97
C LEU A 180 4.20 0.01 22.84
N GLU A 181 2.89 0.21 22.65
CA GLU A 181 1.83 -0.48 23.41
C GLU A 181 1.92 -2.02 23.26
N GLU A 182 2.08 -2.49 22.03
CA GLU A 182 2.21 -3.91 21.69
C GLU A 182 3.66 -4.40 21.65
N PHE A 183 4.62 -3.55 21.91
CA PHE A 183 6.06 -3.78 21.93
C PHE A 183 6.68 -3.97 20.53
N PHE A 184 6.08 -4.68 19.61
CA PHE A 184 6.67 -4.96 18.29
C PHE A 184 6.76 -3.73 17.39
N PRO A 185 7.93 -3.49 16.74
CA PRO A 185 8.12 -2.37 15.83
C PRO A 185 7.59 -2.65 14.41
N CYS A 186 6.75 -3.64 14.28
CA CYS A 186 6.12 -4.02 13.02
C CYS A 186 4.63 -4.28 13.23
N PRO A 187 3.77 -3.93 12.26
CA PRO A 187 2.38 -4.31 12.29
C PRO A 187 2.25 -5.83 12.08
N ARG A 188 1.05 -6.34 12.28
CA ARG A 188 0.73 -7.69 11.83
C ARG A 188 1.04 -7.82 10.34
N PRO A 189 1.86 -8.80 9.91
CA PRO A 189 2.20 -8.95 8.50
C PRO A 189 0.97 -9.06 7.59
N LEU A 190 1.06 -8.49 6.40
CA LEU A 190 0.02 -8.59 5.38
C LEU A 190 0.04 -10.00 4.78
N TYR A 191 -0.75 -10.90 5.35
CA TYR A 191 -0.82 -12.29 4.90
C TYR A 191 -1.78 -12.46 3.71
N ALA A 192 -1.45 -13.40 2.82
CA ALA A 192 -2.35 -13.94 1.81
C ALA A 192 -3.43 -14.82 2.47
N THR A 193 -3.51 -16.09 2.15
CA THR A 193 -4.46 -17.01 2.77
C THR A 193 -3.79 -17.75 3.93
N LEU A 194 -4.36 -17.63 5.13
CA LEU A 194 -3.94 -18.35 6.32
C LEU A 194 -4.91 -19.52 6.60
N THR A 195 -4.39 -20.57 7.22
CA THR A 195 -5.18 -21.60 7.89
C THR A 195 -5.26 -21.27 9.38
N ASN A 196 -6.16 -21.93 10.11
CA ASN A 196 -6.27 -21.74 11.56
C ASN A 196 -5.14 -22.43 12.36
N GLU A 197 -4.25 -23.15 11.70
CA GLU A 197 -3.22 -23.96 12.35
C GLU A 197 -1.87 -23.27 12.42
N THR A 198 -1.60 -22.29 11.55
CA THR A 198 -0.30 -21.68 11.42
C THR A 198 -0.36 -20.29 10.79
N LEU A 199 0.63 -19.45 11.11
CA LEU A 199 0.89 -18.17 10.43
C LEU A 199 1.75 -18.32 9.16
N VAL A 200 1.96 -19.53 8.67
CA VAL A 200 2.58 -19.75 7.36
C VAL A 200 1.50 -19.62 6.28
N PRO A 201 1.55 -18.59 5.44
CA PRO A 201 0.52 -18.33 4.45
C PRO A 201 0.63 -19.24 3.23
N THR A 202 -0.50 -19.52 2.59
CA THR A 202 -0.53 -20.00 1.22
C THR A 202 -0.54 -18.80 0.28
N PRO A 203 0.50 -18.61 -0.55
CA PRO A 203 0.57 -17.50 -1.50
C PRO A 203 -0.58 -17.52 -2.51
N ASP A 204 -1.04 -16.38 -2.95
CA ASP A 204 -2.07 -16.32 -4.00
C ASP A 204 -1.58 -16.98 -5.31
N PHE A 205 -0.27 -16.88 -5.61
CA PHE A 205 0.34 -17.55 -6.77
C PHE A 205 0.19 -19.07 -6.74
N ALA A 206 0.31 -19.70 -5.56
CA ALA A 206 0.18 -21.15 -5.43
C ALA A 206 -1.21 -21.69 -5.86
N LEU A 207 -2.22 -20.81 -5.87
CA LEU A 207 -3.58 -21.21 -6.27
C LEU A 207 -3.74 -21.42 -7.78
N TYR A 208 -2.92 -20.76 -8.60
CA TYR A 208 -2.99 -20.83 -10.06
C TYR A 208 -1.68 -21.19 -10.73
N GLN A 209 -0.68 -21.64 -9.96
CA GLN A 209 0.65 -21.98 -10.46
C GLN A 209 0.62 -23.06 -11.53
N ASP A 210 -0.22 -24.10 -11.35
CA ASP A 210 -0.33 -25.21 -12.30
C ASP A 210 -0.90 -24.74 -13.63
N GLN A 211 -1.92 -23.87 -13.60
CA GLN A 211 -2.51 -23.28 -14.81
C GLN A 211 -1.52 -22.33 -15.51
N ALA A 212 -0.71 -21.58 -14.76
CA ALA A 212 0.33 -20.74 -15.34
C ALA A 212 1.40 -21.59 -16.06
N ASN A 213 1.85 -22.69 -15.44
CA ASN A 213 2.76 -23.64 -16.09
C ASN A 213 2.16 -24.29 -17.33
N GLU A 214 0.87 -24.62 -17.32
CA GLU A 214 0.18 -25.14 -18.48
C GLU A 214 0.11 -24.14 -19.62
N LEU A 215 -0.08 -22.83 -19.33
CA LEU A 215 -0.02 -21.76 -20.34
C LEU A 215 1.35 -21.68 -20.99
N ASP A 216 2.42 -21.79 -20.22
CA ASP A 216 3.79 -21.77 -20.75
C ASP A 216 4.03 -22.95 -21.69
N ILE A 217 3.62 -24.17 -21.29
CA ILE A 217 3.72 -25.38 -22.11
C ILE A 217 2.91 -25.24 -23.41
N LEU A 218 1.68 -24.69 -23.33
CA LEU A 218 0.84 -24.47 -24.51
C LEU A 218 1.43 -23.41 -25.43
N SER A 219 2.04 -22.36 -24.89
CA SER A 219 2.71 -21.30 -25.65
C SER A 219 3.90 -21.86 -26.43
N ASP A 220 4.76 -22.66 -25.78
CA ASP A 220 5.89 -23.33 -26.43
C ASP A 220 5.41 -24.30 -27.51
N ARG A 221 4.33 -25.05 -27.26
CA ARG A 221 3.75 -25.96 -28.24
C ARG A 221 3.19 -25.22 -29.45
N ILE A 222 2.49 -24.12 -29.25
CA ILE A 222 1.98 -23.23 -30.31
C ILE A 222 3.14 -22.70 -31.16
N ASP A 223 4.21 -22.21 -30.55
CA ASP A 223 5.41 -21.73 -31.25
C ASP A 223 6.03 -22.86 -32.09
N GLY A 224 6.09 -24.08 -31.55
CA GLY A 224 6.54 -25.25 -32.27
C GLY A 224 5.69 -25.57 -33.52
N PHE A 225 4.35 -25.52 -33.37
CA PHE A 225 3.43 -25.72 -34.50
C PHE A 225 3.53 -24.61 -35.56
N VAL A 226 3.63 -23.36 -35.13
CA VAL A 226 3.82 -22.21 -36.03
C VAL A 226 5.12 -22.35 -36.84
N LYS A 227 6.20 -22.79 -36.21
CA LYS A 227 7.47 -23.08 -36.88
C LYS A 227 7.38 -24.29 -37.85
N ALA A 228 6.53 -25.27 -37.52
CA ALA A 228 6.29 -26.46 -38.36
C ALA A 228 5.35 -26.19 -39.55
N LEU A 229 4.51 -25.15 -39.47
CA LEU A 229 3.60 -24.73 -40.55
C LEU A 229 4.37 -24.12 -41.72
N LYS A 230 5.45 -24.79 -42.19
CA LYS A 230 6.17 -24.42 -43.38
C LYS A 230 5.74 -25.34 -44.51
N VAL A 231 5.47 -24.75 -45.67
CA VAL A 231 5.20 -25.55 -46.88
C VAL A 231 6.49 -26.27 -47.27
N ILE A 232 6.54 -27.57 -46.96
CA ILE A 232 7.65 -28.47 -47.35
C ILE A 232 7.07 -29.49 -48.29
N GLY A 233 7.71 -29.69 -49.40
CA GLY A 233 7.31 -30.66 -50.39
C GLY A 233 8.51 -31.20 -51.16
N VAL A 234 8.29 -32.29 -51.85
CA VAL A 234 9.22 -32.85 -52.80
C VAL A 234 8.69 -32.62 -54.22
N TYR A 235 9.55 -32.36 -55.14
CA TYR A 235 9.20 -32.18 -56.55
C TYR A 235 10.05 -33.07 -57.43
N ASP A 236 9.54 -33.37 -58.63
CA ASP A 236 10.29 -34.13 -59.62
C ASP A 236 11.49 -33.30 -60.10
N ALA A 237 12.71 -33.75 -59.78
CA ALA A 237 13.97 -33.09 -60.14
C ALA A 237 14.17 -32.90 -61.67
N ALA A 238 13.49 -33.72 -62.50
CA ALA A 238 13.49 -33.54 -63.95
C ALA A 238 12.84 -32.22 -64.40
N GLU A 239 11.94 -31.63 -63.56
CA GLU A 239 11.25 -30.36 -63.80
C GLU A 239 11.73 -29.29 -62.82
N GLY A 240 12.98 -28.91 -62.89
CA GLY A 240 13.63 -27.93 -61.99
C GLY A 240 12.93 -26.56 -61.92
N SER A 241 12.05 -26.24 -62.89
CA SER A 241 11.20 -25.04 -62.85
C SER A 241 10.16 -25.06 -61.74
N LEU A 242 9.80 -26.25 -61.21
CA LEU A 242 8.79 -26.34 -60.12
C LEU A 242 9.34 -25.87 -58.78
N ALA A 243 10.66 -25.91 -58.56
CA ALA A 243 11.26 -25.33 -57.34
C ALA A 243 10.96 -23.82 -57.21
N ARG A 244 10.84 -23.13 -58.32
CA ARG A 244 10.54 -21.70 -58.38
C ARG A 244 9.14 -21.38 -57.87
N LEU A 245 8.22 -22.34 -57.84
CA LEU A 245 6.88 -22.16 -57.26
C LEU A 245 6.95 -21.72 -55.79
N PHE A 246 7.90 -22.23 -55.04
CA PHE A 246 8.07 -21.94 -53.60
C PHE A 246 9.10 -20.84 -53.30
N THR A 247 10.02 -20.58 -54.21
CA THR A 247 11.08 -19.57 -54.01
C THR A 247 10.79 -18.23 -54.64
N GLU A 248 10.08 -18.21 -55.77
CA GLU A 248 9.83 -17.02 -56.60
C GLU A 248 8.32 -16.76 -56.79
N GLY A 249 7.44 -17.61 -56.24
CA GLY A 249 5.99 -17.50 -56.34
C GLY A 249 5.45 -16.22 -55.66
N SER A 250 5.39 -15.12 -56.38
CA SER A 250 4.64 -13.93 -55.97
C SER A 250 3.24 -13.95 -56.61
N ASN A 251 2.34 -13.15 -56.05
CA ASN A 251 0.95 -13.04 -56.55
C ASN A 251 0.90 -12.79 -58.05
N ASN A 252 0.11 -13.60 -58.76
CA ASN A 252 -0.10 -13.55 -60.21
C ASN A 252 1.14 -13.92 -61.10
N THR A 253 2.08 -14.69 -60.59
CA THR A 253 3.22 -15.14 -61.40
C THR A 253 2.92 -16.50 -62.03
N LEU A 254 3.07 -16.59 -63.37
CA LEU A 254 3.01 -17.83 -64.12
C LEU A 254 4.44 -18.39 -64.31
N ILE A 255 4.66 -19.61 -63.85
CA ILE A 255 5.96 -20.28 -63.93
C ILE A 255 5.97 -21.18 -65.17
N PRO A 256 6.88 -20.95 -66.13
CA PRO A 256 6.93 -21.74 -67.37
C PRO A 256 7.49 -23.15 -67.08
N VAL A 257 6.79 -24.18 -67.54
CA VAL A 257 7.20 -25.58 -67.49
C VAL A 257 7.76 -25.95 -68.85
N LYS A 258 9.02 -26.41 -68.90
CA LYS A 258 9.71 -26.68 -70.18
C LYS A 258 9.18 -27.89 -70.93
N ASN A 259 8.76 -28.93 -70.19
CA ASN A 259 8.24 -30.15 -70.79
C ASN A 259 6.74 -30.34 -70.40
N TRP A 260 5.88 -29.55 -71.04
CA TRP A 260 4.45 -29.52 -70.74
C TRP A 260 3.76 -30.90 -71.03
N ALA A 261 4.20 -31.65 -72.03
CA ALA A 261 3.59 -32.94 -72.32
C ALA A 261 3.80 -33.98 -71.18
N ALA A 262 5.08 -34.11 -70.73
CA ALA A 262 5.39 -35.01 -69.62
C ALA A 262 4.77 -34.56 -68.30
N PHE A 263 4.65 -33.25 -68.11
CA PHE A 263 3.97 -32.66 -66.94
C PHE A 263 2.45 -32.96 -66.93
N ALA A 264 1.83 -32.89 -68.13
CA ALA A 264 0.43 -33.20 -68.28
C ALA A 264 0.10 -34.71 -68.10
N GLU A 265 0.98 -35.59 -68.61
CA GLU A 265 0.87 -37.03 -68.37
C GLU A 265 0.92 -37.42 -66.89
N LYS A 266 1.68 -36.71 -66.08
CA LYS A 266 1.76 -36.86 -64.62
C LYS A 266 0.60 -36.20 -63.83
N GLN A 267 -0.49 -35.82 -64.48
CA GLN A 267 -1.61 -35.13 -63.89
C GLN A 267 -1.29 -33.68 -63.40
N GLY A 268 -0.30 -33.05 -63.98
CA GLY A 268 0.10 -31.71 -63.67
C GLY A 268 0.77 -31.56 -62.30
N LEU A 269 0.40 -30.51 -61.55
CA LEU A 269 0.97 -30.25 -60.22
C LEU A 269 0.73 -31.40 -59.22
N LYS A 270 -0.42 -32.07 -59.26
CA LYS A 270 -0.75 -33.15 -58.34
C LYS A 270 0.14 -34.42 -58.48
N GLY A 271 0.71 -34.64 -59.64
CA GLY A 271 1.60 -35.79 -59.85
C GLY A 271 3.10 -35.42 -59.86
N SER A 272 3.41 -34.15 -59.82
CA SER A 272 4.81 -33.65 -59.93
C SER A 272 5.32 -32.97 -58.66
N VAL A 273 4.46 -32.61 -57.79
CA VAL A 273 4.78 -32.01 -56.48
C VAL A 273 3.96 -32.71 -55.41
N ASP A 274 4.62 -33.23 -54.42
CA ASP A 274 4.01 -33.78 -53.23
C ASP A 274 4.33 -32.85 -52.07
N VAL A 275 3.27 -32.32 -51.44
CA VAL A 275 3.36 -31.34 -50.33
C VAL A 275 2.93 -32.03 -49.05
N LEU A 276 3.71 -31.85 -47.99
CA LEU A 276 3.34 -32.35 -46.69
C LEU A 276 1.94 -31.87 -46.29
N GLU A 277 1.07 -32.79 -45.93
CA GLU A 277 -0.28 -32.46 -45.47
C GLU A 277 -0.20 -31.72 -44.13
N LEU A 278 -0.44 -30.39 -44.17
CA LEU A 278 -0.37 -29.52 -43.00
C LEU A 278 -1.68 -29.52 -42.18
N LYS A 279 -2.70 -30.26 -42.64
CA LYS A 279 -4.05 -30.24 -42.01
C LYS A 279 -3.99 -30.66 -40.54
N ASN A 280 -3.30 -31.74 -40.24
CA ASN A 280 -3.20 -32.22 -38.84
C ASN A 280 -2.43 -31.27 -37.95
N ILE A 281 -1.42 -30.56 -38.46
CA ILE A 281 -0.67 -29.56 -37.73
C ILE A 281 -1.56 -28.34 -37.48
N TYR A 282 -2.37 -27.92 -38.47
CA TYR A 282 -3.31 -26.82 -38.34
C TYR A 282 -4.41 -27.13 -37.31
N GLU A 283 -4.99 -28.34 -37.34
CA GLU A 283 -5.99 -28.76 -36.36
C GLU A 283 -5.41 -28.82 -34.94
N ALA A 284 -4.19 -29.33 -34.77
CA ALA A 284 -3.51 -29.35 -33.49
C ALA A 284 -3.17 -27.93 -32.99
N LEU A 285 -2.77 -27.03 -33.88
CA LEU A 285 -2.56 -25.61 -33.56
C LEU A 285 -3.85 -24.95 -33.08
N HIS A 286 -4.95 -25.16 -33.81
CA HIS A 286 -6.27 -24.59 -33.42
C HIS A 286 -6.73 -25.12 -32.06
N ALA A 287 -6.63 -26.42 -31.83
CA ALA A 287 -6.96 -27.05 -30.55
C ALA A 287 -6.06 -26.52 -29.40
N SER A 288 -4.78 -26.19 -29.69
CA SER A 288 -3.88 -25.61 -28.70
C SER A 288 -4.26 -24.17 -28.33
N TYR A 289 -4.74 -23.36 -29.28
CA TYR A 289 -5.27 -22.04 -29.00
C TYR A 289 -6.56 -22.09 -28.16
N GLU A 290 -7.48 -23.03 -28.48
CA GLU A 290 -8.69 -23.24 -27.69
C GLU A 290 -8.36 -23.67 -26.26
N ALA A 291 -7.43 -24.61 -26.08
CA ALA A 291 -6.97 -25.05 -24.77
C ALA A 291 -6.33 -23.89 -24.00
N MET A 292 -5.50 -23.08 -24.63
CA MET A 292 -4.88 -21.90 -24.03
C MET A 292 -5.94 -20.91 -23.51
N GLU A 293 -7.00 -20.68 -24.29
CA GLU A 293 -8.08 -19.79 -23.86
C GLU A 293 -8.87 -20.36 -22.68
N GLN A 294 -9.11 -21.69 -22.66
CA GLN A 294 -9.75 -22.36 -21.53
C GLN A 294 -8.92 -22.23 -20.24
N VAL A 295 -7.59 -22.43 -20.32
CA VAL A 295 -6.70 -22.28 -19.17
C VAL A 295 -6.67 -20.84 -18.67
N LYS A 296 -6.69 -19.85 -19.56
CA LYS A 296 -6.82 -18.42 -19.16
C LYS A 296 -8.13 -18.19 -18.41
N GLN A 297 -9.24 -18.74 -18.87
CA GLN A 297 -10.53 -18.60 -18.17
C GLN A 297 -10.48 -19.25 -16.78
N GLN A 298 -9.85 -20.43 -16.63
CA GLN A 298 -9.65 -21.04 -15.31
C GLN A 298 -8.84 -20.14 -14.37
N ILE A 299 -7.76 -19.50 -14.84
CA ILE A 299 -6.98 -18.54 -14.04
C ILE A 299 -7.86 -17.37 -13.60
N TYR A 300 -8.70 -16.83 -14.47
CA TYR A 300 -9.60 -15.73 -14.13
C TYR A 300 -10.64 -16.14 -13.09
N GLU A 301 -11.18 -17.36 -13.18
CA GLU A 301 -12.09 -17.90 -12.17
C GLU A 301 -11.41 -18.11 -10.82
N ILE A 302 -10.19 -18.69 -10.81
CA ILE A 302 -9.40 -18.90 -9.59
C ILE A 302 -9.05 -17.58 -8.93
N THR A 303 -8.58 -16.60 -9.70
CA THR A 303 -8.17 -15.28 -9.19
C THR A 303 -9.35 -14.37 -8.86
N GLY A 304 -10.53 -14.65 -9.43
CA GLY A 304 -11.73 -13.83 -9.31
C GLY A 304 -11.65 -12.53 -10.14
N ILE A 305 -10.77 -12.48 -11.14
CA ILE A 305 -10.66 -11.35 -12.06
C ILE A 305 -11.74 -11.51 -13.14
N SER A 306 -12.82 -10.73 -13.02
CA SER A 306 -13.91 -10.75 -14.00
C SER A 306 -13.58 -9.96 -15.26
N ASP A 307 -14.32 -10.20 -16.33
CA ASP A 307 -14.22 -9.52 -17.62
C ASP A 307 -14.36 -8.00 -17.48
N ILE A 308 -15.20 -7.54 -16.56
CA ILE A 308 -15.43 -6.10 -16.28
C ILE A 308 -14.14 -5.44 -15.76
N ILE A 309 -13.39 -6.09 -14.88
CA ILE A 309 -12.13 -5.56 -14.34
C ILE A 309 -11.07 -5.46 -15.44
N ARG A 310 -11.13 -6.38 -16.43
CA ARG A 310 -10.25 -6.39 -17.60
C ARG A 310 -10.68 -5.40 -18.70
N GLY A 311 -11.81 -4.70 -18.51
CA GLY A 311 -12.37 -3.81 -19.51
C GLY A 311 -13.00 -4.52 -20.71
N GLN A 312 -13.27 -5.82 -20.60
CA GLN A 312 -13.93 -6.63 -21.62
C GLN A 312 -15.42 -6.72 -21.29
N THR A 313 -16.27 -6.16 -22.15
CA THR A 313 -17.73 -6.26 -22.05
C THR A 313 -18.27 -6.86 -23.33
N GLU A 314 -19.21 -7.81 -23.22
CA GLU A 314 -19.92 -8.31 -24.38
C GLU A 314 -21.07 -7.36 -24.76
N ALA A 315 -21.16 -7.03 -26.04
CA ALA A 315 -22.20 -6.11 -26.55
C ALA A 315 -23.64 -6.63 -26.34
N SER A 316 -23.80 -7.91 -26.01
CA SER A 316 -25.10 -8.57 -25.76
C SER A 316 -25.55 -8.50 -24.30
N GLU A 317 -24.67 -8.07 -23.37
CA GLU A 317 -25.00 -8.01 -21.94
C GLU A 317 -25.81 -6.76 -21.60
N THR A 318 -26.84 -6.93 -20.77
CA THR A 318 -27.61 -5.79 -20.25
C THR A 318 -26.82 -5.02 -19.21
N ALA A 319 -27.03 -3.70 -19.12
CA ALA A 319 -26.39 -2.83 -18.14
C ALA A 319 -26.55 -3.35 -16.70
N THR A 320 -27.70 -3.95 -16.37
CA THR A 320 -27.97 -4.54 -15.05
C THR A 320 -27.10 -5.79 -14.78
N ALA A 321 -26.88 -6.63 -15.80
CA ALA A 321 -26.03 -7.82 -15.66
C ALA A 321 -24.56 -7.42 -15.48
N GLN A 322 -24.10 -6.39 -16.20
CA GLN A 322 -22.75 -5.82 -16.04
C GLN A 322 -22.56 -5.20 -14.66
N GLN A 323 -23.57 -4.49 -14.16
CA GLN A 323 -23.51 -3.89 -12.82
C GLN A 323 -23.45 -4.94 -11.71
N LEU A 324 -24.25 -6.03 -11.82
CA LEU A 324 -24.20 -7.15 -10.90
C LEU A 324 -22.85 -7.89 -10.93
N LYS A 325 -22.34 -8.22 -12.13
CA LYS A 325 -21.00 -8.82 -12.28
C LYS A 325 -19.91 -7.93 -11.67
N GLY A 326 -19.98 -6.62 -11.89
CA GLY A 326 -19.07 -5.64 -11.30
C GLY A 326 -19.11 -5.64 -9.77
N GLN A 327 -20.31 -5.71 -9.18
CA GLN A 327 -20.48 -5.78 -7.74
C GLN A 327 -19.87 -7.05 -7.12
N TYR A 328 -20.10 -8.23 -7.73
CA TYR A 328 -19.53 -9.49 -7.22
C TYR A 328 -18.01 -9.58 -7.40
N ALA A 329 -17.48 -9.14 -8.53
CA ALA A 329 -16.04 -9.07 -8.74
C ALA A 329 -15.36 -8.10 -7.77
N SER A 330 -16.03 -6.98 -7.44
CA SER A 330 -15.53 -5.99 -6.49
C SER A 330 -15.50 -6.50 -5.04
N LEU A 331 -16.34 -7.45 -4.64
CA LEU A 331 -16.36 -7.96 -3.26
C LEU A 331 -15.05 -8.63 -2.83
N ARG A 332 -14.45 -9.47 -3.70
CA ARG A 332 -13.17 -10.13 -3.41
C ARG A 332 -12.02 -9.12 -3.38
N LEU A 333 -11.98 -8.23 -4.35
CA LEU A 333 -11.01 -7.13 -4.38
C LEU A 333 -11.18 -6.20 -3.18
N LYS A 334 -12.42 -5.87 -2.81
CA LYS A 334 -12.72 -5.05 -1.64
C LYS A 334 -12.19 -5.69 -0.35
N SER A 335 -12.33 -7.01 -0.19
CA SER A 335 -11.74 -7.73 0.95
C SER A 335 -10.21 -7.64 0.97
N MET A 336 -9.54 -7.74 -0.20
CA MET A 336 -8.10 -7.57 -0.29
C MET A 336 -7.67 -6.12 0.03
N GLN A 337 -8.40 -5.14 -0.51
CA GLN A 337 -8.18 -3.72 -0.23
C GLN A 337 -8.35 -3.39 1.25
N GLN A 338 -9.38 -3.96 1.91
CA GLN A 338 -9.58 -3.78 3.34
C GLN A 338 -8.41 -4.31 4.17
N LYS A 339 -7.82 -5.47 3.79
CA LYS A 339 -6.62 -6.00 4.46
C LYS A 339 -5.40 -5.07 4.28
N VAL A 340 -5.22 -4.51 3.09
CA VAL A 340 -4.15 -3.53 2.83
C VAL A 340 -4.39 -2.25 3.63
N ALA A 341 -5.63 -1.74 3.66
CA ALA A 341 -5.98 -0.56 4.45
C ALA A 341 -5.78 -0.80 5.95
N GLN A 342 -6.13 -1.99 6.45
CA GLN A 342 -5.87 -2.35 7.86
C GLN A 342 -4.36 -2.36 8.14
N PHE A 343 -3.56 -3.00 7.29
CA PHE A 343 -2.10 -3.01 7.43
C PHE A 343 -1.51 -1.59 7.43
N ALA A 344 -1.96 -0.74 6.50
CA ALA A 344 -1.56 0.66 6.45
C ALA A 344 -1.96 1.42 7.71
N THR A 345 -3.16 1.17 8.23
CA THR A 345 -3.64 1.74 9.49
C THR A 345 -2.75 1.36 10.66
N GLU A 346 -2.41 0.07 10.79
CA GLU A 346 -1.52 -0.44 11.84
C GLU A 346 -0.11 0.18 11.73
N CYS A 347 0.43 0.34 10.51
CA CYS A 347 1.69 1.07 10.29
C CYS A 347 1.64 2.50 10.80
N LEU A 348 0.57 3.24 10.47
CA LEU A 348 0.42 4.63 10.90
C LEU A 348 0.16 4.76 12.40
N GLN A 349 -0.55 3.81 13.01
CA GLN A 349 -0.73 3.74 14.46
C GLN A 349 0.60 3.55 15.17
N LEU A 350 1.45 2.61 14.72
CA LEU A 350 2.78 2.41 15.28
C LEU A 350 3.67 3.65 15.09
N LYS A 351 3.65 4.26 13.90
CA LYS A 351 4.39 5.50 13.63
C LYS A 351 3.95 6.62 14.56
N ALA A 352 2.66 6.79 14.76
CA ALA A 352 2.12 7.78 15.68
C ALA A 352 2.56 7.51 17.15
N GLN A 353 2.62 6.23 17.57
CA GLN A 353 3.16 5.86 18.88
C GLN A 353 4.62 6.26 19.03
N VAL A 354 5.45 5.97 18.04
CA VAL A 354 6.86 6.38 18.06
C VAL A 354 6.99 7.90 18.13
N MET A 355 6.24 8.63 17.30
CA MET A 355 6.28 10.10 17.28
C MET A 355 5.88 10.71 18.63
N THR A 356 4.80 10.21 19.24
CA THR A 356 4.33 10.74 20.52
C THR A 356 5.21 10.35 21.70
N ALA A 357 5.91 9.21 21.63
CA ALA A 357 6.79 8.72 22.69
C ALA A 357 8.22 9.27 22.61
N LYS A 358 8.73 9.53 21.39
CA LYS A 358 10.15 9.83 21.16
C LYS A 358 10.44 11.24 20.67
N PHE A 359 9.53 11.82 19.85
CA PHE A 359 9.79 13.14 19.30
C PHE A 359 9.77 14.23 20.35
N SER A 360 10.67 15.18 20.21
CA SER A 360 10.66 16.37 21.05
C SER A 360 9.38 17.20 20.79
N PRO A 361 8.83 17.86 21.82
CA PRO A 361 7.67 18.74 21.62
C PRO A 361 7.90 19.81 20.56
N GLN A 362 9.13 20.30 20.44
CA GLN A 362 9.52 21.31 19.45
C GLN A 362 9.43 20.77 18.02
N THR A 363 9.92 19.55 17.79
CA THR A 363 9.80 18.88 16.49
C THR A 363 8.33 18.68 16.11
N LEU A 364 7.50 18.15 17.01
CA LEU A 364 6.08 17.95 16.76
C LEU A 364 5.35 19.26 16.42
N LEU A 365 5.64 20.35 17.14
CA LEU A 365 5.06 21.64 16.86
C LEU A 365 5.51 22.21 15.50
N SER A 366 6.80 22.05 15.17
CA SER A 366 7.37 22.53 13.91
C SER A 366 6.74 21.80 12.70
N ILE A 367 6.70 20.46 12.71
CA ILE A 367 6.20 19.68 11.58
C ILE A 367 4.67 19.75 11.43
N SER A 368 3.93 20.01 12.50
CA SER A 368 2.46 20.16 12.47
C SER A 368 1.98 21.55 12.08
N ALA A 369 2.89 22.50 11.83
CA ALA A 369 2.56 23.87 11.43
C ALA A 369 1.45 24.51 12.32
N VAL A 370 1.64 24.43 13.64
CA VAL A 370 0.67 24.93 14.63
C VAL A 370 0.40 26.44 14.50
N ASP A 371 1.33 27.20 13.95
CA ASP A 371 1.18 28.65 13.69
C ASP A 371 0.03 28.97 12.72
N GLN A 372 -0.40 27.97 11.93
CA GLN A 372 -1.51 28.10 10.99
C GLN A 372 -2.87 27.73 11.60
N LEU A 373 -2.91 27.40 12.91
CA LEU A 373 -4.15 27.14 13.61
C LEU A 373 -4.91 28.46 13.88
N SER A 374 -6.24 28.37 14.04
CA SER A 374 -7.05 29.52 14.45
C SER A 374 -6.62 30.06 15.81
N GLU A 375 -6.79 31.37 16.06
CA GLU A 375 -6.47 31.98 17.36
C GLU A 375 -7.17 31.28 18.54
N GLU A 376 -8.38 30.78 18.32
CA GLU A 376 -9.13 29.98 19.32
C GLU A 376 -8.46 28.65 19.64
N ASP A 377 -7.79 28.01 18.65
CA ASP A 377 -7.14 26.72 18.81
C ASP A 377 -5.74 26.84 19.39
N GLN A 378 -5.05 27.96 19.13
CA GLN A 378 -3.70 28.20 19.64
C GLN A 378 -3.61 28.15 21.18
N GLN A 379 -4.63 28.59 21.89
CA GLN A 379 -4.70 28.50 23.35
C GLN A 379 -4.70 27.07 23.89
N PHE A 380 -5.06 26.07 23.06
CA PHE A 380 -5.12 24.66 23.43
C PHE A 380 -3.89 23.85 23.01
N ILE A 381 -2.87 24.45 22.39
CA ILE A 381 -1.66 23.75 21.92
C ILE A 381 -0.94 23.06 23.07
N VAL A 382 -0.64 23.79 24.17
CA VAL A 382 0.07 23.24 25.32
C VAL A 382 -0.69 22.08 25.97
N PRO A 383 -1.98 22.24 26.32
CA PRO A 383 -2.77 21.10 26.85
C PRO A 383 -2.94 19.94 25.86
N ALA A 384 -2.89 20.21 24.55
CA ALA A 384 -2.95 19.16 23.52
C ALA A 384 -1.65 18.36 23.47
N MET A 385 -0.51 19.03 23.58
CA MET A 385 0.80 18.36 23.65
C MET A 385 0.93 17.50 24.91
N GLU A 386 0.49 18.00 26.07
CA GLU A 386 0.45 17.20 27.31
C GLU A 386 -0.45 15.96 27.16
N LEU A 387 -1.59 16.09 26.49
CA LEU A 387 -2.48 14.96 26.22
C LEU A 387 -1.81 13.91 25.33
N LEU A 388 -1.10 14.34 24.28
CA LEU A 388 -0.37 13.43 23.37
C LEU A 388 0.76 12.68 24.09
N GLN A 389 1.47 13.34 25.01
CA GLN A 389 2.59 12.72 25.75
C GLN A 389 2.13 11.81 26.90
N GLN A 390 1.02 12.13 27.58
CA GLN A 390 0.56 11.39 28.75
C GLN A 390 -0.32 10.17 28.40
N ASN A 391 -1.10 10.26 27.31
CA ASN A 391 -2.00 9.18 26.87
C ASN A 391 -1.98 9.06 25.35
N PRO A 392 -0.88 8.56 24.76
CA PRO A 392 -0.61 8.85 23.36
C PRO A 392 -1.64 8.33 22.37
N LEU A 393 -2.39 7.25 22.60
CA LEU A 393 -3.24 6.76 21.50
C LEU A 393 -4.59 6.15 21.86
N ARG A 394 -4.89 5.89 23.11
CA ARG A 394 -6.20 5.31 23.48
C ARG A 394 -7.38 6.20 23.14
N SER A 395 -7.12 7.50 22.97
CA SER A 395 -8.16 8.52 22.70
C SER A 395 -8.27 8.89 21.22
N PHE A 396 -7.36 8.43 20.34
CA PHE A 396 -7.33 8.80 18.93
C PHE A 396 -7.66 7.61 18.04
N ARG A 397 -8.55 7.82 17.08
CA ARG A 397 -8.83 6.85 16.03
C ARG A 397 -8.03 7.20 14.79
N ILE A 398 -7.01 6.41 14.51
CA ILE A 398 -6.23 6.49 13.27
C ILE A 398 -6.77 5.39 12.34
N GLU A 399 -7.23 5.75 11.17
CA GLU A 399 -7.80 4.80 10.21
C GLU A 399 -7.52 5.26 8.78
N VAL A 400 -6.98 4.37 7.97
CA VAL A 400 -6.86 4.59 6.52
C VAL A 400 -8.14 4.08 5.86
N ALA A 401 -8.85 4.96 5.17
CA ALA A 401 -10.05 4.56 4.46
C ALA A 401 -9.71 3.63 3.28
N ALA A 402 -10.29 2.43 3.26
CA ALA A 402 -10.05 1.46 2.18
C ALA A 402 -10.42 2.01 0.79
N ASP A 403 -11.40 2.90 0.75
CA ASP A 403 -11.87 3.51 -0.51
C ASP A 403 -10.92 4.57 -1.05
N SER A 404 -10.01 5.12 -0.22
CA SER A 404 -8.96 6.06 -0.68
C SER A 404 -7.82 5.37 -1.44
N LEU A 405 -7.72 4.05 -1.34
CA LEU A 405 -6.74 3.23 -2.08
C LEU A 405 -7.14 3.00 -3.54
N VAL A 406 -8.37 3.34 -3.92
CA VAL A 406 -8.89 3.18 -5.29
C VAL A 406 -9.29 4.55 -5.81
N GLN A 407 -8.48 5.10 -6.70
CA GLN A 407 -8.80 6.35 -7.43
C GLN A 407 -10.05 6.26 -8.34
N MET A 408 -10.83 5.18 -8.25
CA MET A 408 -11.95 4.94 -9.16
C MET A 408 -13.18 5.78 -8.88
N ASP A 409 -13.22 6.62 -7.84
CA ASP A 409 -14.49 7.24 -7.46
C ASP A 409 -14.42 8.71 -6.99
N GLU A 410 -13.46 9.50 -7.51
CA GLU A 410 -13.52 10.97 -7.31
C GLU A 410 -14.84 11.56 -7.78
N GLN A 411 -15.45 10.97 -8.80
CA GLN A 411 -16.69 11.45 -9.35
C GLN A 411 -17.87 11.06 -8.47
N ALA A 412 -17.91 9.82 -7.96
CA ALA A 412 -18.92 9.39 -7.00
C ALA A 412 -18.77 10.11 -5.65
N GLU A 413 -17.54 10.43 -5.24
CA GLU A 413 -17.32 11.23 -4.04
C GLU A 413 -17.78 12.68 -4.20
N LYS A 414 -17.55 13.30 -5.37
CA LYS A 414 -18.08 14.62 -5.71
C LYS A 414 -19.60 14.62 -5.78
N GLU A 415 -20.19 13.58 -6.36
CA GLU A 415 -21.64 13.39 -6.41
C GLU A 415 -22.23 13.20 -5.02
N ALA A 416 -21.62 12.35 -4.18
CA ALA A 416 -22.04 12.16 -2.78
C ALA A 416 -21.92 13.44 -1.94
N ARG A 417 -20.88 14.25 -2.15
CA ARG A 417 -20.74 15.56 -1.49
C ARG A 417 -21.82 16.54 -1.96
N ALA A 418 -22.11 16.57 -3.25
CA ALA A 418 -23.17 17.42 -3.80
C ALA A 418 -24.55 16.98 -3.30
N GLU A 419 -24.81 15.68 -3.22
CA GLU A 419 -26.05 15.12 -2.67
C GLU A 419 -26.20 15.46 -1.17
N LEU A 420 -25.13 15.31 -0.37
CA LEU A 420 -25.10 15.70 1.02
C LEU A 420 -25.45 17.17 1.21
N LEU A 421 -24.80 18.07 0.45
CA LEU A 421 -25.05 19.51 0.53
C LEU A 421 -26.50 19.86 0.14
N THR A 422 -27.05 19.19 -0.85
CA THR A 422 -28.43 19.39 -1.31
C THR A 422 -29.42 18.89 -0.25
N ALA A 423 -29.20 17.70 0.30
CA ALA A 423 -30.04 17.12 1.34
C ALA A 423 -30.01 17.95 2.64
N ALA A 424 -28.80 18.35 3.09
CA ALA A 424 -28.61 19.16 4.29
C ALA A 424 -29.24 20.56 4.10
N GLY A 425 -29.06 21.21 2.94
CA GLY A 425 -29.66 22.49 2.63
C GLY A 425 -31.20 22.44 2.60
N GLY A 426 -31.77 21.42 1.97
CA GLY A 426 -33.21 21.18 1.95
C GLY A 426 -33.77 20.92 3.35
N TYR A 427 -33.06 20.12 4.16
CA TYR A 427 -33.45 19.86 5.54
C TYR A 427 -33.43 21.14 6.40
N LEU A 428 -32.37 21.95 6.30
CA LEU A 428 -32.26 23.22 7.04
C LEU A 428 -33.37 24.21 6.67
N GLN A 429 -33.76 24.27 5.41
CA GLN A 429 -34.89 25.08 4.93
C GLN A 429 -36.22 24.60 5.57
N GLN A 430 -36.46 23.28 5.58
CA GLN A 430 -37.66 22.71 6.20
C GLN A 430 -37.67 22.92 7.71
N ALA A 431 -36.50 22.75 8.38
CA ALA A 431 -36.36 23.01 9.81
C ALA A 431 -36.62 24.47 10.17
N ALA A 432 -36.13 25.42 9.36
CA ALA A 432 -36.40 26.84 9.51
C ALA A 432 -37.91 27.17 9.39
N HIS A 433 -38.60 26.54 8.42
CA HIS A 433 -40.03 26.67 8.27
C HIS A 433 -40.82 26.07 9.46
N ALA A 434 -40.39 24.92 9.96
CA ALA A 434 -41.02 24.25 11.10
C ALA A 434 -40.89 25.06 12.40
N LEU A 435 -39.86 25.90 12.52
CA LEU A 435 -39.64 26.77 13.66
C LEU A 435 -40.46 28.07 13.59
N GLN A 436 -40.97 28.44 12.40
CA GLN A 436 -41.82 29.62 12.23
C GLN A 436 -43.18 29.35 12.89
N GLY A 437 -43.48 30.06 13.98
CA GLY A 437 -44.77 29.96 14.69
C GLY A 437 -44.74 29.06 15.94
N VAL A 438 -43.58 28.50 16.29
CA VAL A 438 -43.43 27.74 17.56
C VAL A 438 -43.26 28.69 18.75
N PRO A 439 -44.01 28.48 19.84
CA PRO A 439 -43.85 29.28 21.08
C PRO A 439 -42.40 29.18 21.60
N PRO A 440 -41.80 30.27 22.15
CA PRO A 440 -40.40 30.31 22.58
C PRO A 440 -40.02 29.21 23.59
N GLN A 441 -41.00 28.75 24.41
CA GLN A 441 -40.80 27.70 25.40
C GLN A 441 -40.57 26.31 24.80
N LEU A 442 -41.04 26.04 23.57
CA LEU A 442 -40.89 24.77 22.84
C LEU A 442 -39.82 24.82 21.76
N ALA A 443 -39.32 26.02 21.41
CA ALA A 443 -38.34 26.21 20.36
C ALA A 443 -37.01 25.53 20.69
N GLY A 444 -36.50 25.62 21.91
CA GLY A 444 -35.23 25.02 22.33
C GLY A 444 -35.18 23.48 22.17
N PRO A 445 -36.14 22.74 22.79
CA PRO A 445 -36.21 21.29 22.60
C PRO A 445 -36.39 20.85 21.13
N LEU A 446 -37.18 21.61 20.36
CA LEU A 446 -37.42 21.30 18.95
C LEU A 446 -36.16 21.51 18.09
N VAL A 447 -35.42 22.60 18.33
CA VAL A 447 -34.14 22.85 17.64
C VAL A 447 -33.17 21.72 17.94
N LYS A 448 -33.07 21.28 19.20
CA LYS A 448 -32.19 20.16 19.54
C LYS A 448 -32.57 18.87 18.79
N LEU A 449 -33.87 18.54 18.78
CA LEU A 449 -34.35 17.37 18.04
C LEU A 449 -34.05 17.46 16.54
N LEU A 450 -34.26 18.62 15.93
CA LEU A 450 -33.97 18.85 14.51
C LEU A 450 -32.47 18.73 14.22
N MET A 451 -31.60 19.23 15.09
CA MET A 451 -30.16 19.10 14.95
C MET A 451 -29.67 17.65 15.13
N ASP A 452 -30.27 16.92 16.11
CA ASP A 452 -29.97 15.49 16.30
C ASP A 452 -30.38 14.64 15.06
N MET A 453 -31.54 14.98 14.45
CA MET A 453 -31.97 14.35 13.19
C MET A 453 -31.05 14.69 12.01
N LEU A 454 -30.61 15.94 11.90
CA LEU A 454 -29.66 16.38 10.89
C LEU A 454 -28.32 15.62 11.06
N LYS A 455 -27.82 15.56 12.28
CA LYS A 455 -26.61 14.81 12.64
C LYS A 455 -26.74 13.34 12.23
N PHE A 456 -27.86 12.69 12.57
CA PHE A 456 -28.13 11.30 12.18
C PHE A 456 -28.13 11.11 10.65
N GLY A 457 -28.75 12.03 9.89
CA GLY A 457 -28.74 11.98 8.42
C GLY A 457 -27.35 12.19 7.82
N VAL A 458 -26.60 13.16 8.35
CA VAL A 458 -25.25 13.51 7.88
C VAL A 458 -24.22 12.43 8.20
N THR A 459 -24.32 11.74 9.33
CA THR A 459 -23.38 10.64 9.70
C THR A 459 -23.50 9.43 8.79
N GLY A 460 -24.57 9.29 8.01
CA GLY A 460 -24.70 8.29 6.95
C GLY A 460 -23.74 8.52 5.76
N PHE A 461 -23.25 9.75 5.58
CA PHE A 461 -22.27 10.09 4.54
C PHE A 461 -20.86 10.11 5.14
N LYS A 462 -19.86 9.59 4.40
CA LYS A 462 -18.46 9.58 4.88
C LYS A 462 -17.93 10.96 5.26
N VAL A 463 -18.21 11.95 4.42
CA VAL A 463 -17.82 13.36 4.63
C VAL A 463 -18.52 13.95 5.86
N GLY A 464 -19.70 13.45 6.20
CA GLY A 464 -20.48 13.93 7.34
C GLY A 464 -19.81 13.68 8.69
N LYS A 465 -19.01 12.62 8.82
CA LYS A 465 -18.28 12.31 10.04
C LYS A 465 -17.22 13.37 10.39
N THR A 466 -16.63 14.01 9.39
CA THR A 466 -15.61 15.06 9.59
C THR A 466 -16.19 16.34 10.17
N ILE A 467 -17.47 16.64 9.86
CA ILE A 467 -18.14 17.86 10.30
C ILE A 467 -19.11 17.65 11.48
N GLU A 468 -19.20 16.39 11.99
CA GLU A 468 -20.10 16.02 13.11
C GLU A 468 -19.88 16.90 14.35
N GLY A 469 -18.62 17.15 14.73
CA GLY A 469 -18.31 18.00 15.87
C GLY A 469 -18.73 19.47 15.71
N GLN A 470 -18.79 19.98 14.47
CA GLN A 470 -19.25 21.35 14.22
C GLN A 470 -20.77 21.48 14.40
N PHE A 471 -21.53 20.43 14.09
CA PHE A 471 -22.99 20.42 14.36
C PHE A 471 -23.27 20.44 15.85
N ASP A 472 -22.49 19.75 16.68
CA ASP A 472 -22.66 19.78 18.15
C ASP A 472 -22.38 21.17 18.71
N VAL A 473 -21.33 21.84 18.26
CA VAL A 473 -20.99 23.22 18.67
C VAL A 473 -22.10 24.20 18.23
N ALA A 474 -22.56 24.08 16.97
CA ALA A 474 -23.63 24.93 16.45
C ALA A 474 -24.94 24.71 17.22
N ALA A 475 -25.33 23.48 17.54
CA ALA A 475 -26.52 23.15 18.34
C ALA A 475 -26.44 23.76 19.73
N GLU A 476 -25.27 23.69 20.36
CA GLU A 476 -25.07 24.27 21.70
C GLU A 476 -25.14 25.81 21.67
N GLN A 477 -24.53 26.45 20.67
CA GLN A 477 -24.59 27.91 20.50
C GLN A 477 -26.02 28.40 20.25
N ILE A 478 -26.77 27.72 19.38
CA ILE A 478 -28.17 28.07 19.08
C ILE A 478 -29.04 27.87 20.33
N SER A 479 -28.81 26.79 21.09
CA SER A 479 -29.54 26.53 22.32
C SER A 479 -29.29 27.61 23.40
N LYS A 480 -28.03 28.06 23.54
CA LYS A 480 -27.66 29.16 24.45
C LYS A 480 -28.25 30.50 24.00
N ALA A 481 -28.23 30.79 22.69
CA ALA A 481 -28.83 32.02 22.16
C ALA A 481 -30.34 32.07 22.36
N LEU A 482 -31.04 30.94 22.18
CA LEU A 482 -32.49 30.85 22.42
C LEU A 482 -32.87 31.01 23.92
N GLN A 483 -32.04 30.51 24.84
CA GLN A 483 -32.22 30.67 26.27
C GLN A 483 -31.96 32.11 26.76
N SER A 484 -31.14 32.87 26.07
CA SER A 484 -30.82 34.28 26.40
C SER A 484 -31.76 35.29 25.77
N MET A 485 -32.74 34.89 24.94
CA MET A 485 -33.76 35.79 24.38
C MET A 485 -34.73 36.19 25.50
N PRO A 486 -34.97 37.49 25.73
CA PRO A 486 -35.99 37.95 26.69
C PRO A 486 -37.38 37.51 26.22
N PRO A 487 -38.30 37.18 27.16
CA PRO A 487 -39.65 36.79 26.78
C PRO A 487 -40.30 37.91 25.98
N ALA A 488 -40.90 37.56 24.85
CA ALA A 488 -41.58 38.50 23.96
C ALA A 488 -42.59 39.31 24.82
N THR A 489 -42.42 40.60 24.86
CA THR A 489 -43.39 41.52 25.48
C THR A 489 -44.69 41.43 24.70
N ASP A 490 -45.74 41.08 25.38
CA ASP A 490 -47.11 40.98 24.86
C ASP A 490 -47.52 42.35 24.29
N PRO A 491 -47.83 42.51 23.01
CA PRO A 491 -48.18 43.80 22.44
C PRO A 491 -49.58 44.32 22.87
N ASN A 492 -50.31 43.56 23.73
CA ASN A 492 -51.65 43.90 24.23
C ASN A 492 -51.72 44.18 25.73
N ALA A 493 -50.64 44.45 26.41
CA ALA A 493 -50.65 44.90 27.78
C ALA A 493 -50.53 46.45 27.83
N GLY A 494 -51.61 47.12 27.45
CA GLY A 494 -51.81 48.56 27.54
C GLY A 494 -53.24 48.88 27.60
#